data_ddd5609a8e272a3d2be27b82e9b73213
#
_entry.id   ddd5609a8e272a3d2be27b82e9b73213
#
_cell.length_a   1.000
_cell.length_b   1.000
_cell.length_c   1.000
_cell.angle_alpha   90.00
_cell.angle_beta   90.00
_cell.angle_gamma   90.00
#
_symmetry.space_group_name_H-M   'P 1'
#
loop_
_entity.id
_entity.type
_entity.pdbx_description
1 polymer ?
#
loop_
_entity_poly.entity_id
_entity_poly.type
_entity_poly.pdbx_seq_one_letter_code
_entity_poly.pdbx_strand_id
1 'polypeptide(L)'
;MAEAAGIAEGTIFGVFPTKIALIHEAVKVSMDPAPVRRALAEIYPAATLEVQLAEAARILLEHFDRVTVLVGVLRTLPTPATGPPAGARRYVAESHAAVLAALTDLFGRHEDRLRIEPSRAAAAFQGLIFARLQPLVAPEEKLTIEEIVAILLSGVADPVEQVMT
;
A
#
# COMPACT_ATOMS: atom_id res chain seq x y z
N MET A 1 14.85 0.95 -21.21
CA MET A 1 14.13 1.98 -20.39
C MET A 1 13.97 3.30 -21.13
N ALA A 2 15.04 3.89 -21.66
CA ALA A 2 14.95 5.14 -22.46
C ALA A 2 14.08 4.96 -23.71
N GLU A 3 14.20 3.85 -24.39
CA GLU A 3 13.42 3.50 -25.60
C GLU A 3 11.91 3.40 -25.33
N ALA A 4 11.51 2.84 -24.17
CA ALA A 4 10.11 2.76 -23.74
C ALA A 4 9.50 4.12 -23.37
N ALA A 5 10.33 5.12 -23.06
CA ALA A 5 9.90 6.49 -22.71
C ALA A 5 10.00 7.47 -23.88
N GLY A 6 10.53 7.06 -25.06
CA GLY A 6 10.74 7.92 -26.22
C GLY A 6 11.75 9.04 -26.01
N ILE A 7 12.62 8.92 -25.02
CA ILE A 7 13.60 9.93 -24.62
C ILE A 7 15.00 9.41 -24.96
N ALA A 8 15.84 10.27 -25.56
CA ALA A 8 17.23 9.90 -25.87
C ALA A 8 17.99 9.58 -24.58
N GLU A 9 18.77 8.48 -24.60
CA GLU A 9 19.53 7.99 -23.45
C GLU A 9 20.42 9.07 -22.83
N GLY A 10 21.02 9.93 -23.66
CA GLY A 10 21.82 11.08 -23.22
C GLY A 10 21.04 12.13 -22.39
N THR A 11 19.72 12.25 -22.58
CA THR A 11 18.90 13.18 -21.81
C THR A 11 18.67 12.66 -20.37
N ILE A 12 18.55 11.37 -20.18
CA ILE A 12 18.39 10.76 -18.86
C ILE A 12 19.66 10.96 -18.02
N PHE A 13 20.84 10.76 -18.60
CA PHE A 13 22.12 10.97 -17.89
C PHE A 13 22.47 12.44 -17.67
N GLY A 14 21.84 13.37 -18.40
CA GLY A 14 21.93 14.80 -18.12
C GLY A 14 21.18 15.22 -16.84
N VAL A 15 20.14 14.48 -16.46
CA VAL A 15 19.34 14.74 -15.25
C VAL A 15 19.79 13.87 -14.08
N PHE A 16 20.15 12.60 -14.34
CA PHE A 16 20.58 11.65 -13.31
C PHE A 16 22.04 11.24 -13.54
N PRO A 17 22.97 11.67 -12.69
CA PRO A 17 24.40 11.46 -12.90
C PRO A 17 24.81 9.98 -12.87
N THR A 18 23.97 9.09 -12.31
CA THR A 18 24.18 7.65 -12.27
C THR A 18 22.88 6.89 -12.43
N LYS A 19 22.96 5.64 -12.93
CA LYS A 19 21.81 4.71 -12.97
C LYS A 19 21.21 4.49 -11.57
N ILE A 20 22.04 4.50 -10.54
CA ILE A 20 21.60 4.35 -9.13
C ILE A 20 20.78 5.57 -8.71
N ALA A 21 21.18 6.79 -9.06
CA ALA A 21 20.44 7.99 -8.76
C ALA A 21 19.05 8.00 -9.42
N LEU A 22 18.95 7.58 -10.68
CA LEU A 22 17.68 7.40 -11.39
C LEU A 22 16.77 6.41 -10.66
N ILE A 23 17.31 5.28 -10.23
CA ILE A 23 16.54 4.23 -9.58
C ILE A 23 16.06 4.71 -8.19
N HIS A 24 16.91 5.39 -7.43
CA HIS A 24 16.49 5.96 -6.14
C HIS A 24 15.34 6.96 -6.30
N GLU A 25 15.37 7.82 -7.31
CA GLU A 25 14.27 8.75 -7.56
C GLU A 25 13.01 8.00 -8.02
N ALA A 26 13.14 6.99 -8.86
CA ALA A 26 12.01 6.13 -9.25
C ALA A 26 11.36 5.43 -8.05
N VAL A 27 12.16 4.93 -7.09
CA VAL A 27 11.63 4.38 -5.83
C VAL A 27 10.88 5.42 -5.03
N LYS A 28 11.47 6.61 -4.86
CA LYS A 28 10.88 7.70 -4.11
C LYS A 28 9.52 8.12 -4.70
N VAL A 29 9.46 8.28 -6.03
CA VAL A 29 8.20 8.59 -6.74
C VAL A 29 7.17 7.47 -6.58
N SER A 30 7.60 6.20 -6.68
CA SER A 30 6.68 5.06 -6.55
C SER A 30 6.18 4.84 -5.12
N MET A 31 6.93 5.29 -4.13
CA MET A 31 6.54 5.23 -2.71
C MET A 31 5.84 6.49 -2.22
N ASP A 32 5.59 7.48 -3.11
CA ASP A 32 4.81 8.67 -2.74
C ASP A 32 3.41 8.22 -2.28
N PRO A 33 3.01 8.50 -1.03
CA PRO A 33 1.71 8.12 -0.50
C PRO A 33 0.56 9.01 -1.01
N ALA A 34 0.86 10.14 -1.65
CA ALA A 34 -0.16 11.13 -2.01
C ALA A 34 -1.24 10.57 -2.96
N PRO A 35 -0.91 9.78 -4.03
CA PRO A 35 -1.93 9.18 -4.88
C PRO A 35 -2.84 8.20 -4.12
N VAL A 36 -2.28 7.36 -3.26
CA VAL A 36 -3.04 6.39 -2.45
C VAL A 36 -3.95 7.11 -1.46
N ARG A 37 -3.43 8.10 -0.75
CA ARG A 37 -4.21 8.90 0.20
C ARG A 37 -5.40 9.59 -0.48
N ARG A 38 -5.19 10.13 -1.66
CA ARG A 38 -6.26 10.75 -2.46
C ARG A 38 -7.31 9.72 -2.84
N ALA A 39 -6.90 8.58 -3.39
CA ALA A 39 -7.83 7.52 -3.79
C ALA A 39 -8.63 6.97 -2.59
N LEU A 40 -8.00 6.78 -1.42
CA LEU A 40 -8.69 6.38 -0.20
C LEU A 40 -9.70 7.44 0.29
N ALA A 41 -9.37 8.73 0.15
CA ALA A 41 -10.28 9.82 0.54
C ALA A 41 -11.50 9.95 -0.40
N GLU A 42 -11.35 9.53 -1.67
CA GLU A 42 -12.40 9.56 -2.69
C GLU A 42 -13.36 8.36 -2.61
N ILE A 43 -13.08 7.36 -1.78
CA ILE A 43 -14.00 6.23 -1.54
C ILE A 43 -15.35 6.78 -1.05
N TYR A 44 -16.44 6.34 -1.71
CA TYR A 44 -17.78 6.85 -1.47
C TYR A 44 -18.23 6.68 -0.01
N PRO A 45 -18.43 7.76 0.74
CA PRO A 45 -18.66 7.70 2.18
C PRO A 45 -19.98 7.01 2.59
N ALA A 46 -21.00 7.04 1.73
CA ALA A 46 -22.31 6.42 2.01
C ALA A 46 -22.34 4.91 1.67
N ALA A 47 -21.24 4.33 1.15
CA ALA A 47 -21.15 2.88 0.99
C ALA A 47 -20.97 2.19 2.34
N THR A 48 -21.34 0.91 2.40
CA THR A 48 -21.12 0.10 3.61
C THR A 48 -19.62 -0.04 3.91
N LEU A 49 -19.26 -0.28 5.16
CA LEU A 49 -17.86 -0.51 5.56
C LEU A 49 -17.22 -1.63 4.72
N GLU A 50 -17.93 -2.72 4.47
CA GLU A 50 -17.47 -3.83 3.64
C GLU A 50 -17.08 -3.38 2.22
N VAL A 51 -17.92 -2.60 1.56
CA VAL A 51 -17.66 -2.06 0.21
C VAL A 51 -16.48 -1.09 0.23
N GLN A 52 -16.39 -0.23 1.23
CA GLN A 52 -15.27 0.70 1.39
C GLN A 52 -13.95 -0.03 1.61
N LEU A 53 -13.95 -1.10 2.41
CA LEU A 53 -12.76 -1.91 2.67
C LEU A 53 -12.32 -2.71 1.43
N ALA A 54 -13.27 -3.25 0.66
CA ALA A 54 -12.94 -3.93 -0.59
C ALA A 54 -12.27 -2.99 -1.60
N GLU A 55 -12.77 -1.75 -1.70
CA GLU A 55 -12.16 -0.72 -2.56
C GLU A 55 -10.79 -0.28 -2.03
N ALA A 56 -10.67 -0.06 -0.72
CA ALA A 56 -9.40 0.26 -0.08
C ALA A 56 -8.35 -0.85 -0.30
N ALA A 57 -8.76 -2.12 -0.20
CA ALA A 57 -7.87 -3.26 -0.48
C ALA A 57 -7.35 -3.21 -1.92
N ARG A 58 -8.22 -2.94 -2.91
CA ARG A 58 -7.84 -2.84 -4.31
C ARG A 58 -6.82 -1.72 -4.53
N ILE A 59 -7.08 -0.53 -4.01
CA ILE A 59 -6.18 0.63 -4.08
C ILE A 59 -4.81 0.31 -3.49
N LEU A 60 -4.78 -0.33 -2.32
CA LEU A 60 -3.53 -0.69 -1.64
C LEU A 60 -2.75 -1.76 -2.39
N LEU A 61 -3.41 -2.80 -2.89
CA LEU A 61 -2.77 -3.87 -3.65
C LEU A 61 -2.13 -3.33 -4.93
N GLU A 62 -2.83 -2.50 -5.69
CA GLU A 62 -2.28 -1.84 -6.88
C GLU A 62 -1.06 -0.96 -6.56
N HIS A 63 -1.09 -0.25 -5.43
CA HIS A 63 0.03 0.55 -5.00
C HIS A 63 1.25 -0.31 -4.65
N PHE A 64 1.06 -1.32 -3.82
CA PHE A 64 2.15 -2.17 -3.35
C PHE A 64 2.71 -3.08 -4.44
N ASP A 65 1.90 -3.53 -5.39
CA ASP A 65 2.40 -4.27 -6.55
C ASP A 65 3.40 -3.45 -7.36
N ARG A 66 3.11 -2.17 -7.60
CA ARG A 66 4.05 -1.25 -8.26
C ARG A 66 5.36 -1.10 -7.49
N VAL A 67 5.29 -0.95 -6.17
CA VAL A 67 6.46 -0.85 -5.29
C VAL A 67 7.27 -2.16 -5.30
N THR A 68 6.61 -3.30 -5.25
CA THR A 68 7.25 -4.64 -5.22
C THR A 68 8.04 -4.92 -6.49
N VAL A 69 7.48 -4.60 -7.66
CA VAL A 69 8.18 -4.73 -8.95
C VAL A 69 9.47 -3.90 -8.94
N LEU A 70 9.41 -2.67 -8.46
CA LEU A 70 10.55 -1.78 -8.43
C LEU A 70 11.62 -2.23 -7.43
N VAL A 71 11.23 -2.69 -6.25
CA VAL A 71 12.13 -3.28 -5.25
C VAL A 71 12.78 -4.55 -5.79
N GLY A 72 12.04 -5.37 -6.56
CA GLY A 72 12.57 -6.53 -7.27
C GLY A 72 13.71 -6.16 -8.23
N VAL A 73 13.51 -5.14 -9.04
CA VAL A 73 14.54 -4.59 -9.94
C VAL A 73 15.75 -4.10 -9.16
N LEU A 74 15.54 -3.41 -8.03
CA LEU A 74 16.65 -2.94 -7.17
C LEU A 74 17.53 -4.07 -6.65
N ARG A 75 16.94 -5.20 -6.29
CA ARG A 75 17.67 -6.38 -5.79
C ARG A 75 18.56 -7.03 -6.84
N THR A 76 18.30 -6.82 -8.12
CA THR A 76 19.14 -7.35 -9.22
C THR A 76 20.34 -6.47 -9.55
N LEU A 77 20.39 -5.26 -8.97
CA LEU A 77 21.51 -4.35 -9.19
C LEU A 77 22.65 -4.60 -8.20
N PRO A 78 23.91 -4.35 -8.61
CA PRO A 78 25.02 -4.38 -7.69
C PRO A 78 24.76 -3.44 -6.51
N THR A 79 24.78 -3.99 -5.31
CA THR A 79 24.60 -3.18 -4.08
C THR A 79 25.80 -2.25 -3.92
N PRO A 80 25.62 -0.94 -3.80
CA PRO A 80 26.71 -0.04 -3.48
C PRO A 80 27.37 -0.47 -2.17
N ALA A 81 28.69 -0.42 -2.08
CA ALA A 81 29.42 -0.72 -0.84
C ALA A 81 28.99 0.14 0.35
N THR A 82 28.33 1.27 0.10
CA THR A 82 27.81 2.23 1.08
C THR A 82 26.42 1.87 1.65
N GLY A 83 25.80 0.75 1.22
CA GLY A 83 24.47 0.37 1.66
C GLY A 83 23.33 1.23 1.06
N PRO A 84 22.09 1.07 1.58
CA PRO A 84 20.96 1.89 1.13
C PRO A 84 21.18 3.37 1.45
N PRO A 85 20.65 4.30 0.61
CA PRO A 85 20.81 5.74 0.82
C PRO A 85 20.40 6.18 2.21
N ALA A 86 21.14 7.13 2.76
CA ALA A 86 20.74 7.81 4.00
C ALA A 86 19.33 8.40 3.82
N GLY A 87 18.40 8.04 4.71
CA GLY A 87 17.00 8.49 4.64
C GLY A 87 16.02 7.53 3.97
N ALA A 88 16.45 6.49 3.26
CA ALA A 88 15.52 5.54 2.63
C ALA A 88 14.57 4.89 3.65
N ARG A 89 15.07 4.49 4.83
CA ARG A 89 14.25 3.92 5.90
C ARG A 89 13.25 4.93 6.45
N ARG A 90 13.66 6.18 6.62
CA ARG A 90 12.79 7.26 7.08
C ARG A 90 11.67 7.50 6.09
N TYR A 91 12.00 7.57 4.81
CA TYR A 91 11.01 7.77 3.75
C TYR A 91 9.97 6.64 3.69
N VAL A 92 10.42 5.37 3.80
CA VAL A 92 9.51 4.21 3.90
C VAL A 92 8.59 4.33 5.10
N ALA A 93 9.12 4.69 6.26
CA ALA A 93 8.34 4.85 7.48
C ALA A 93 7.31 5.99 7.37
N GLU A 94 7.70 7.13 6.79
CA GLU A 94 6.80 8.27 6.56
C GLU A 94 5.69 7.92 5.57
N SER A 95 6.01 7.22 4.48
CA SER A 95 5.02 6.73 3.51
C SER A 95 4.04 5.75 4.16
N HIS A 96 4.54 4.78 4.91
CA HIS A 96 3.71 3.82 5.65
C HIS A 96 2.79 4.52 6.65
N ALA A 97 3.31 5.46 7.45
CA ALA A 97 2.51 6.21 8.41
C ALA A 97 1.41 7.05 7.74
N ALA A 98 1.70 7.63 6.59
CA ALA A 98 0.74 8.42 5.83
C ALA A 98 -0.43 7.57 5.27
N VAL A 99 -0.14 6.36 4.80
CA VAL A 99 -1.18 5.40 4.37
C VAL A 99 -2.00 4.92 5.56
N LEU A 100 -1.34 4.59 6.68
CA LEU A 100 -2.01 4.15 7.90
C LEU A 100 -2.96 5.24 8.45
N ALA A 101 -2.55 6.50 8.42
CA ALA A 101 -3.40 7.62 8.81
C ALA A 101 -4.65 7.73 7.93
N ALA A 102 -4.52 7.61 6.60
CA ALA A 102 -5.66 7.64 5.69
C ALA A 102 -6.63 6.47 5.89
N LEU A 103 -6.12 5.28 6.23
CA LEU A 103 -6.95 4.14 6.62
C LEU A 103 -7.65 4.38 7.96
N THR A 104 -6.95 4.98 8.92
CA THR A 104 -7.55 5.35 10.22
C THR A 104 -8.72 6.30 10.03
N ASP A 105 -8.58 7.30 9.14
CA ASP A 105 -9.68 8.21 8.80
C ASP A 105 -10.87 7.48 8.16
N LEU A 106 -10.59 6.48 7.31
CA LEU A 106 -11.65 5.64 6.71
C LEU A 106 -12.40 4.85 7.80
N PHE A 107 -11.69 4.18 8.69
CA PHE A 107 -12.31 3.44 9.80
C PHE A 107 -13.03 4.36 10.78
N GLY A 108 -12.53 5.58 11.01
CA GLY A 108 -13.15 6.58 11.86
C GLY A 108 -14.56 7.00 11.42
N ARG A 109 -14.88 6.86 10.13
CA ARG A 109 -16.26 7.08 9.62
C ARG A 109 -17.27 6.06 10.14
N HIS A 110 -16.79 4.94 10.71
CA HIS A 110 -17.58 3.80 11.20
C HIS A 110 -17.21 3.43 12.63
N GLU A 111 -16.70 4.39 13.42
CA GLU A 111 -16.19 4.16 14.77
C GLU A 111 -17.23 3.50 15.68
N ASP A 112 -18.51 3.88 15.54
CA ASP A 112 -19.66 3.33 16.26
C ASP A 112 -19.90 1.84 16.00
N ARG A 113 -19.33 1.28 14.94
CA ARG A 113 -19.46 -0.12 14.52
C ARG A 113 -18.24 -0.95 14.82
N LEU A 114 -17.20 -0.38 15.43
CA LEU A 114 -15.93 -1.04 15.68
C LEU A 114 -15.81 -1.42 17.16
N ARG A 115 -15.32 -2.65 17.42
CA ARG A 115 -14.96 -3.13 18.77
C ARG A 115 -13.59 -2.67 19.23
N ILE A 116 -12.79 -2.11 18.35
CA ILE A 116 -11.42 -1.63 18.60
C ILE A 116 -11.25 -0.25 17.98
N GLU A 117 -10.27 0.48 18.49
CA GLU A 117 -9.89 1.80 17.97
C GLU A 117 -9.67 1.79 16.45
N PRO A 118 -10.12 2.81 15.70
CA PRO A 118 -9.95 2.91 14.27
C PRO A 118 -8.50 2.71 13.80
N SER A 119 -7.53 3.22 14.54
CA SER A 119 -6.09 3.06 14.26
C SER A 119 -5.63 1.61 14.33
N ARG A 120 -6.18 0.82 15.27
CA ARG A 120 -5.88 -0.61 15.39
C ARG A 120 -6.55 -1.42 14.29
N ALA A 121 -7.77 -1.08 13.93
CA ALA A 121 -8.47 -1.69 12.80
C ALA A 121 -7.71 -1.43 11.48
N ALA A 122 -7.25 -0.19 11.27
CA ALA A 122 -6.42 0.18 10.13
C ALA A 122 -5.10 -0.61 10.08
N ALA A 123 -4.41 -0.77 11.20
CA ALA A 123 -3.19 -1.55 11.30
C ALA A 123 -3.42 -3.04 11.00
N ALA A 124 -4.49 -3.63 11.52
CA ALA A 124 -4.87 -5.02 11.25
C ALA A 124 -5.20 -5.22 9.75
N PHE A 125 -5.98 -4.31 9.16
CA PHE A 125 -6.29 -4.35 7.74
C PHE A 125 -5.03 -4.29 6.87
N GLN A 126 -4.14 -3.35 7.15
CA GLN A 126 -2.88 -3.22 6.42
C GLN A 126 -1.99 -4.47 6.59
N GLY A 127 -2.01 -5.09 7.78
CA GLY A 127 -1.32 -6.36 8.04
C GLY A 127 -1.83 -7.50 7.15
N LEU A 128 -3.14 -7.62 6.95
CA LEU A 128 -3.75 -8.61 6.04
C LEU A 128 -3.37 -8.35 4.57
N ILE A 129 -3.33 -7.08 4.15
CA ILE A 129 -2.85 -6.71 2.82
C ILE A 129 -1.39 -7.12 2.63
N PHE A 130 -0.52 -6.87 3.61
CA PHE A 130 0.88 -7.30 3.55
C PHE A 130 1.04 -8.83 3.56
N ALA A 131 0.20 -9.56 4.28
CA ALA A 131 0.21 -11.02 4.25
C ALA A 131 -0.05 -11.55 2.83
N ARG A 132 -1.00 -10.97 2.10
CA ARG A 132 -1.27 -11.31 0.70
C ARG A 132 -0.07 -11.03 -0.23
N LEU A 133 0.73 -10.02 0.07
CA LEU A 133 1.88 -9.61 -0.75
C LEU A 133 3.14 -10.44 -0.49
N GLN A 134 3.13 -11.37 0.46
CA GLN A 134 4.28 -12.21 0.77
C GLN A 134 4.68 -13.07 -0.43
N PRO A 135 5.94 -12.94 -0.91
CA PRO A 135 6.40 -13.66 -2.09
C PRO A 135 6.58 -15.17 -1.87
N LEU A 136 6.64 -15.61 -0.61
CA LEU A 136 6.79 -17.01 -0.22
C LEU A 136 5.48 -17.77 -0.15
N VAL A 137 4.34 -17.07 -0.22
CA VAL A 137 3.00 -17.67 -0.25
C VAL A 137 2.64 -17.99 -1.68
N ALA A 138 2.27 -19.24 -1.94
CA ALA A 138 1.83 -19.67 -3.27
C ALA A 138 0.59 -18.86 -3.72
N PRO A 139 0.44 -18.56 -5.02
CA PRO A 139 -0.69 -17.74 -5.50
C PRO A 139 -2.06 -18.25 -5.07
N GLU A 140 -2.25 -19.56 -5.02
CA GLU A 140 -3.48 -20.24 -4.59
C GLU A 140 -3.75 -20.16 -3.08
N GLU A 141 -2.72 -19.87 -2.27
CA GLU A 141 -2.82 -19.72 -0.82
C GLU A 141 -3.00 -18.26 -0.40
N LYS A 142 -2.92 -17.32 -1.35
CA LYS A 142 -3.09 -15.90 -1.05
C LYS A 142 -4.56 -15.57 -0.81
N LEU A 143 -4.82 -14.89 0.31
CA LEU A 143 -6.16 -14.38 0.62
C LEU A 143 -6.73 -13.55 -0.53
N THR A 144 -7.98 -13.74 -0.88
CA THR A 144 -8.74 -12.85 -1.77
C THR A 144 -9.10 -11.55 -1.05
N ILE A 145 -9.55 -10.54 -1.78
CA ILE A 145 -10.02 -9.29 -1.16
C ILE A 145 -11.22 -9.56 -0.26
N GLU A 146 -12.13 -10.41 -0.72
CA GLU A 146 -13.34 -10.81 0.01
C GLU A 146 -12.98 -11.51 1.32
N GLU A 147 -12.01 -12.42 1.30
CA GLU A 147 -11.52 -13.10 2.51
C GLU A 147 -10.84 -12.14 3.48
N ILE A 148 -10.01 -11.20 2.99
CA ILE A 148 -9.40 -10.17 3.83
C ILE A 148 -10.46 -9.35 4.54
N VAL A 149 -11.48 -8.89 3.81
CA VAL A 149 -12.58 -8.09 4.36
C VAL A 149 -13.39 -8.91 5.35
N ALA A 150 -13.74 -10.16 5.02
CA ALA A 150 -14.50 -11.04 5.91
C ALA A 150 -13.76 -11.35 7.21
N ILE A 151 -12.47 -11.70 7.15
CA ILE A 151 -11.62 -11.95 8.32
C ILE A 151 -11.55 -10.70 9.20
N LEU A 152 -11.33 -9.54 8.60
CA LEU A 152 -11.24 -8.29 9.33
C LEU A 152 -12.57 -7.98 10.04
N LEU A 153 -13.67 -7.98 9.31
CA LEU A 153 -14.99 -7.63 9.86
C LEU A 153 -15.44 -8.58 10.96
N SER A 154 -15.19 -9.88 10.84
CA SER A 154 -15.46 -10.84 11.91
C SER A 154 -14.61 -10.61 13.16
N GLY A 155 -13.42 -10.03 13.01
CA GLY A 155 -12.49 -9.71 14.10
C GLY A 155 -12.70 -8.34 14.76
N VAL A 156 -13.07 -7.31 14.00
CA VAL A 156 -13.03 -5.92 14.47
C VAL A 156 -14.41 -5.23 14.51
N ALA A 157 -15.40 -5.72 13.76
CA ALA A 157 -16.74 -5.17 13.78
C ALA A 157 -17.59 -5.84 14.87
N ASP A 158 -18.53 -5.08 15.43
CA ASP A 158 -19.55 -5.66 16.30
C ASP A 158 -20.41 -6.67 15.52
N PRO A 159 -20.76 -7.81 16.13
CA PRO A 159 -21.70 -8.71 15.49
C PRO A 159 -22.99 -7.94 15.21
N VAL A 160 -23.41 -7.95 13.95
CA VAL A 160 -24.74 -7.43 13.61
C VAL A 160 -25.74 -8.26 14.43
N GLU A 161 -26.46 -7.63 15.35
CA GLU A 161 -27.59 -8.28 16.02
C GLU A 161 -28.50 -8.78 14.91
N GLN A 162 -28.54 -10.10 14.74
CA GLN A 162 -29.55 -10.72 13.88
C GLN A 162 -30.89 -10.44 14.54
N VAL A 163 -31.56 -9.38 14.06
CA VAL A 163 -32.97 -9.14 14.39
C VAL A 163 -33.71 -10.37 13.87
N MET A 164 -33.95 -11.31 14.79
CA MET A 164 -34.86 -12.41 14.55
C MET A 164 -36.26 -11.81 14.35
N THR A 165 -36.69 -11.84 13.10
CA THR A 165 -38.09 -11.59 12.74
C THR A 165 -38.86 -12.87 12.88
#